data_be13d2415e06517bc95ce6cd03c4a382
#
_entry.id   be13d2415e06517bc95ce6cd03c4a382
#
_cell.length_a   1.000
_cell.length_b   1.000
_cell.length_c   1.000
_cell.angle_alpha   90.00
_cell.angle_beta   90.00
_cell.angle_gamma   90.00
#
_symmetry.space_group_name_H-M   'P 1'
#
loop_
_entity.id
_entity.type
_entity.pdbx_description
1 polymer ?
#
loop_
_entity_poly.entity_id
_entity_poly.type
_entity_poly.pdbx_seq_one_letter_code
_entity_poly.pdbx_strand_id
1 'polypeptide(L)'
;MSTCRILDIEHLTANTFKLRVERPEIAIISGQCFNIGIPGLGINREYSMYSSADSEYIDFLIRSIDDGLISKELQKLKPGDLVEVDGAYGEFCLKDPLNPNYEYLFIATGTGIAPFHSFIKTYNELNYKLLHGVRTSDECYDIKDYEAGAYISCISKPEGINRSKRVTDYLPGLDISADTEIYICGNRNMIVE
;
A
#
# COMPACT_ATOMS: atom_id res chain seq x y z
N MET A 1 7.97 19.64 6.17
CA MET A 1 8.75 19.03 5.07
C MET A 1 10.15 18.74 5.58
N SER A 2 10.60 17.49 5.52
CA SER A 2 11.93 17.05 5.94
C SER A 2 12.69 16.51 4.73
N THR A 3 14.01 16.67 4.70
CA THR A 3 14.85 16.00 3.71
C THR A 3 15.34 14.70 4.32
N CYS A 4 14.98 13.57 3.72
CA CYS A 4 15.31 12.22 4.19
C CYS A 4 16.22 11.52 3.18
N ARG A 5 17.14 10.72 3.69
CA ARG A 5 18.01 9.89 2.86
C ARG A 5 17.28 8.61 2.45
N ILE A 6 17.47 8.19 1.22
CA ILE A 6 17.06 6.87 0.75
C ILE A 6 17.98 5.82 1.36
N LEU A 7 17.39 4.86 2.04
CA LEU A 7 18.10 3.73 2.66
C LEU A 7 18.18 2.54 1.71
N ASP A 8 17.11 2.31 0.94
CA ASP A 8 17.01 1.20 -0.01
C ASP A 8 15.97 1.46 -1.11
N ILE A 9 16.15 0.84 -2.27
CA ILE A 9 15.15 0.75 -3.35
C ILE A 9 15.10 -0.68 -3.85
N GLU A 10 13.99 -1.35 -3.60
CA GLU A 10 13.73 -2.71 -4.05
C GLU A 10 12.76 -2.71 -5.24
N HIS A 11 13.22 -3.15 -6.42
CA HIS A 11 12.38 -3.30 -7.59
C HIS A 11 11.60 -4.62 -7.53
N LEU A 12 10.27 -4.55 -7.38
CA LEU A 12 9.38 -5.70 -7.25
C LEU A 12 8.89 -6.19 -8.62
N THR A 13 8.61 -5.25 -9.52
CA THR A 13 8.29 -5.50 -10.93
C THR A 13 8.99 -4.46 -11.82
N ALA A 14 8.84 -4.52 -13.13
CA ALA A 14 9.38 -3.51 -14.04
C ALA A 14 8.93 -2.07 -13.69
N ASN A 15 7.72 -1.92 -13.15
CA ASN A 15 7.11 -0.63 -12.89
C ASN A 15 6.76 -0.37 -11.42
N THR A 16 7.01 -1.31 -10.53
CA THR A 16 6.69 -1.15 -9.10
C THR A 16 7.93 -1.41 -8.25
N PHE A 17 8.16 -0.51 -7.33
CA PHE A 17 9.30 -0.58 -6.42
C PHE A 17 8.91 -0.14 -5.01
N LYS A 18 9.66 -0.62 -4.05
CA LYS A 18 9.57 -0.21 -2.65
C LYS A 18 10.69 0.79 -2.39
N LEU A 19 10.33 1.98 -1.95
CA LEU A 19 11.24 3.06 -1.58
C LEU A 19 11.34 3.13 -0.07
N ARG A 20 12.51 2.84 0.48
CA ARG A 20 12.80 2.97 1.91
C ARG A 20 13.56 4.24 2.19
N VAL A 21 13.05 5.04 3.13
CA VAL A 21 13.67 6.30 3.54
C VAL A 21 13.89 6.37 5.05
N GLU A 22 14.82 7.23 5.47
CA GLU A 22 14.97 7.59 6.87
C GLU A 22 13.63 8.08 7.44
N ARG A 23 13.33 7.67 8.67
CA ARG A 23 12.13 8.12 9.37
C ARG A 23 12.35 9.55 9.91
N PRO A 24 11.50 10.53 9.55
CA PRO A 24 11.51 11.83 10.20
C PRO A 24 11.03 11.71 11.66
N GLU A 25 11.49 12.61 12.52
CA GLU A 25 11.12 12.65 13.96
C GLU A 25 9.70 13.23 14.14
N ILE A 26 8.70 12.49 13.71
CA ILE A 26 7.28 12.84 13.83
C ILE A 26 6.46 11.65 14.30
N ALA A 27 5.32 11.94 14.95
CA ALA A 27 4.33 10.92 15.24
C ALA A 27 3.65 10.46 13.94
N ILE A 28 3.53 9.15 13.78
CA ILE A 28 2.92 8.52 12.60
C ILE A 28 1.88 7.52 13.09
N ILE A 29 0.70 7.58 12.49
CA ILE A 29 -0.35 6.58 12.68
C ILE A 29 -0.42 5.74 11.41
N SER A 30 -0.54 4.41 11.55
CA SER A 30 -0.68 3.51 10.42
C SER A 30 -1.87 3.89 9.53
N GLY A 31 -1.65 3.86 8.20
CA GLY A 31 -2.63 4.28 7.20
C GLY A 31 -2.47 5.71 6.71
N GLN A 32 -1.70 6.54 7.41
CA GLN A 32 -1.39 7.90 6.95
C GLN A 32 -0.52 7.90 5.68
N CYS A 33 -0.52 9.02 4.98
CA CYS A 33 0.21 9.26 3.75
C CYS A 33 1.20 10.42 3.88
N PHE A 34 2.10 10.50 2.92
CA PHE A 34 3.15 11.50 2.83
C PHE A 34 3.24 12.05 1.42
N ASN A 35 3.54 13.32 1.29
CA ASN A 35 3.98 13.91 0.03
C ASN A 35 5.48 13.65 -0.16
N ILE A 36 5.84 12.94 -1.21
CA ILE A 36 7.23 12.64 -1.57
C ILE A 36 7.60 13.45 -2.81
N GLY A 37 8.70 14.19 -2.70
CA GLY A 37 9.29 14.99 -3.77
C GLY A 37 10.78 14.75 -3.90
N ILE A 38 11.36 15.32 -4.95
CA ILE A 38 12.81 15.34 -5.18
C ILE A 38 13.28 16.77 -5.01
N PRO A 39 14.32 17.02 -4.20
CA PRO A 39 14.85 18.35 -3.95
C PRO A 39 15.10 19.12 -5.25
N GLY A 40 14.56 20.34 -5.31
CA GLY A 40 14.73 21.23 -6.44
C GLY A 40 13.78 21.03 -7.62
N LEU A 41 12.94 19.98 -7.65
CA LEU A 41 11.94 19.81 -8.71
C LEU A 41 10.63 20.58 -8.45
N GLY A 42 10.35 20.95 -7.20
CA GLY A 42 9.14 21.70 -6.84
C GLY A 42 7.83 20.95 -7.09
N ILE A 43 7.89 19.63 -7.25
CA ILE A 43 6.75 18.75 -7.51
C ILE A 43 6.82 17.57 -6.52
N ASN A 44 5.70 17.24 -5.92
CA ASN A 44 5.54 16.06 -5.06
C ASN A 44 4.28 15.26 -5.43
N ARG A 45 4.17 14.06 -4.86
CA ARG A 45 2.96 13.21 -4.95
C ARG A 45 2.76 12.52 -3.62
N GLU A 46 1.49 12.28 -3.32
CA GLU A 46 1.06 11.57 -2.13
C GLU A 46 1.22 10.06 -2.28
N TYR A 47 1.80 9.44 -1.26
CA TYR A 47 1.96 7.99 -1.14
C TYR A 47 1.60 7.56 0.28
N SER A 48 0.77 6.52 0.39
CA SER A 48 0.50 5.88 1.67
C SER A 48 1.72 5.15 2.17
N MET A 49 1.93 5.18 3.49
CA MET A 49 2.95 4.38 4.14
C MET A 49 2.70 2.89 3.92
N TYR A 50 3.76 2.12 3.68
CA TYR A 50 3.74 0.67 3.46
C TYR A 50 4.32 -0.11 4.65
N SER A 51 5.35 0.42 5.33
CA SER A 51 5.92 -0.17 6.53
C SER A 51 4.99 -0.09 7.74
N SER A 52 5.36 -0.78 8.83
CA SER A 52 4.75 -0.55 10.16
C SER A 52 4.96 0.89 10.61
N ALA A 53 3.97 1.44 11.34
CA ALA A 53 4.10 2.75 11.98
C ALA A 53 5.21 2.79 13.05
N ASP A 54 5.61 1.64 13.59
CA ASP A 54 6.65 1.51 14.61
C ASP A 54 8.06 1.25 14.03
N SER A 55 8.19 1.15 12.70
CA SER A 55 9.50 0.90 12.07
C SER A 55 10.44 2.09 12.23
N GLU A 56 11.75 1.84 12.28
CA GLU A 56 12.81 2.85 12.30
C GLU A 56 13.00 3.58 10.96
N TYR A 57 12.27 3.16 9.93
CA TYR A 57 12.26 3.70 8.56
C TYR A 57 10.82 3.79 8.05
N ILE A 58 10.64 4.44 6.90
CA ILE A 58 9.37 4.42 6.19
C ILE A 58 9.58 3.77 4.82
N ASP A 59 8.72 2.77 4.50
CA ASP A 59 8.61 2.23 3.15
C ASP A 59 7.39 2.80 2.45
N PHE A 60 7.55 3.08 1.16
CA PHE A 60 6.49 3.44 0.22
C PHE A 60 6.46 2.44 -0.93
N LEU A 61 5.28 1.90 -1.25
CA LEU A 61 5.08 1.07 -2.42
C LEU A 61 4.64 1.95 -3.60
N ILE A 62 5.54 2.16 -4.54
CA ILE A 62 5.36 3.13 -5.62
C ILE A 62 5.28 2.42 -6.96
N ARG A 63 4.22 2.77 -7.74
CA ARG A 63 4.13 2.39 -9.15
C ARG A 63 4.56 3.55 -10.04
N SER A 64 5.56 3.30 -10.87
CA SER A 64 5.95 4.20 -11.94
C SER A 64 4.90 4.16 -13.05
N ILE A 65 4.42 5.32 -13.47
CA ILE A 65 3.45 5.47 -14.56
C ILE A 65 4.08 6.26 -15.71
N ASP A 66 3.68 5.96 -16.96
CA ASP A 66 4.36 6.50 -18.15
C ASP A 66 4.34 8.03 -18.23
N ASP A 67 3.26 8.66 -17.82
CA ASP A 67 3.13 10.12 -17.76
C ASP A 67 3.42 10.72 -16.39
N GLY A 68 3.96 9.90 -15.45
CA GLY A 68 4.25 10.30 -14.09
C GLY A 68 5.61 11.01 -13.97
N LEU A 69 5.59 12.29 -13.66
CA LEU A 69 6.82 13.08 -13.49
C LEU A 69 7.65 12.60 -12.29
N ILE A 70 7.02 12.42 -11.12
CA ILE A 70 7.73 12.09 -9.88
C ILE A 70 8.06 10.60 -9.78
N SER A 71 7.10 9.71 -10.05
CA SER A 71 7.32 8.27 -9.87
C SER A 71 8.46 7.71 -10.73
N LYS A 72 8.62 8.24 -11.96
CA LYS A 72 9.76 7.88 -12.83
C LYS A 72 11.10 8.37 -12.31
N GLU A 73 11.14 9.57 -11.77
CA GLU A 73 12.36 10.14 -11.22
C GLU A 73 12.74 9.43 -9.91
N LEU A 74 11.77 9.15 -9.04
CA LEU A 74 12.00 8.35 -7.82
C LEU A 74 12.57 6.96 -8.13
N GLN A 75 12.09 6.31 -9.20
CA GLN A 75 12.56 4.99 -9.63
C GLN A 75 14.05 4.96 -10.05
N LYS A 76 14.62 6.10 -10.44
CA LYS A 76 16.03 6.23 -10.89
C LYS A 76 16.99 6.50 -9.73
N LEU A 77 16.48 6.90 -8.58
CA LEU A 77 17.29 7.23 -7.41
C LEU A 77 17.95 5.97 -6.84
N LYS A 78 18.91 6.18 -5.97
CA LYS A 78 19.74 5.12 -5.36
C LYS A 78 19.84 5.32 -3.84
N PRO A 79 20.18 4.29 -3.08
CA PRO A 79 20.54 4.45 -1.68
C PRO A 79 21.61 5.53 -1.50
N GLY A 80 21.36 6.45 -0.56
CA GLY A 80 22.15 7.64 -0.31
C GLY A 80 21.65 8.93 -0.94
N ASP A 81 20.83 8.87 -1.98
CA ASP A 81 20.16 10.05 -2.54
C ASP A 81 19.14 10.63 -1.54
N LEU A 82 18.72 11.86 -1.79
CA LEU A 82 17.82 12.60 -0.92
C LEU A 82 16.42 12.76 -1.55
N VAL A 83 15.40 12.66 -0.73
CA VAL A 83 13.99 12.97 -1.07
C VAL A 83 13.41 13.94 -0.05
N GLU A 84 12.46 14.75 -0.51
CA GLU A 84 11.63 15.56 0.36
C GLU A 84 10.45 14.72 0.84
N VAL A 85 10.25 14.68 2.17
CA VAL A 85 9.15 13.94 2.81
C VAL A 85 8.35 14.93 3.65
N ASP A 86 7.07 15.06 3.37
CA ASP A 86 6.18 15.96 4.07
C ASP A 86 4.91 15.21 4.48
N GLY A 87 4.61 15.22 5.77
CA GLY A 87 3.54 14.41 6.38
C GLY A 87 3.80 14.29 7.89
N ALA A 88 3.12 13.41 8.60
CA ALA A 88 2.11 12.46 8.12
C ALA A 88 0.73 13.12 7.98
N TYR A 89 -0.05 12.74 6.96
CA TYR A 89 -1.36 13.30 6.67
C TYR A 89 -2.44 12.22 6.57
N GLY A 90 -3.70 12.65 6.68
CA GLY A 90 -4.86 11.82 6.44
C GLY A 90 -5.39 11.10 7.68
N GLU A 91 -6.66 10.68 7.54
CA GLU A 91 -7.44 10.00 8.59
C GLU A 91 -7.85 8.58 8.16
N PHE A 92 -7.18 8.01 7.15
CA PHE A 92 -7.40 6.64 6.72
C PHE A 92 -6.75 5.66 7.70
N CYS A 93 -7.29 5.65 8.94
CA CYS A 93 -6.79 4.86 10.05
C CYS A 93 -7.85 3.84 10.49
N LEU A 94 -7.42 2.73 11.10
CA LEU A 94 -8.36 1.73 11.61
C LEU A 94 -9.11 2.27 12.82
N LYS A 95 -10.38 1.97 12.87
CA LYS A 95 -11.21 2.17 14.04
C LYS A 95 -10.93 1.04 15.04
N ASP A 96 -10.45 1.42 16.22
CA ASP A 96 -10.18 0.52 17.36
C ASP A 96 -9.40 -0.78 17.01
N PRO A 97 -8.18 -0.67 16.42
CA PRO A 97 -7.44 -1.83 15.89
C PRO A 97 -6.96 -2.83 16.98
N LEU A 98 -7.08 -2.47 18.25
CA LEU A 98 -6.74 -3.34 19.37
C LEU A 98 -7.95 -4.11 19.92
N ASN A 99 -9.15 -3.90 19.38
CA ASN A 99 -10.36 -4.60 19.79
C ASN A 99 -10.51 -5.90 18.98
N PRO A 100 -10.36 -7.08 19.60
CA PRO A 100 -10.39 -8.37 18.91
C PRO A 100 -11.78 -8.73 18.35
N ASN A 101 -12.82 -7.98 18.70
CA ASN A 101 -14.17 -8.22 18.19
C ASN A 101 -14.42 -7.54 16.82
N TYR A 102 -13.55 -6.63 16.38
CA TYR A 102 -13.66 -6.07 15.05
C TYR A 102 -13.14 -7.03 14.00
N GLU A 103 -13.88 -7.16 12.91
CA GLU A 103 -13.45 -7.80 11.69
C GLU A 103 -13.24 -6.74 10.61
N TYR A 104 -12.13 -6.82 9.88
CA TYR A 104 -11.79 -5.89 8.82
C TYR A 104 -11.83 -6.57 7.46
N LEU A 105 -12.52 -5.93 6.51
CA LEU A 105 -12.43 -6.30 5.10
C LEU A 105 -11.68 -5.22 4.35
N PHE A 106 -10.46 -5.57 3.90
CA PHE A 106 -9.63 -4.70 3.08
C PHE A 106 -9.80 -5.03 1.60
N ILE A 107 -10.07 -4.02 0.79
CA ILE A 107 -10.24 -4.16 -0.66
C ILE A 107 -9.22 -3.25 -1.33
N ALA A 108 -8.23 -3.85 -1.99
CA ALA A 108 -7.13 -3.15 -2.62
C ALA A 108 -7.06 -3.41 -4.13
N THR A 109 -6.50 -2.46 -4.90
CA THR A 109 -6.00 -2.73 -6.25
C THR A 109 -4.60 -2.16 -6.44
N GLY A 110 -3.68 -2.99 -7.00
CA GLY A 110 -2.30 -2.62 -7.24
C GLY A 110 -1.59 -2.09 -5.99
N THR A 111 -0.93 -0.93 -6.10
CA THR A 111 -0.24 -0.30 -4.97
C THR A 111 -1.17 0.31 -3.91
N GLY A 112 -2.49 0.32 -4.13
CA GLY A 112 -3.48 0.66 -3.10
C GLY A 112 -3.50 -0.31 -1.92
N ILE A 113 -2.76 -1.42 -1.98
CA ILE A 113 -2.53 -2.31 -0.85
C ILE A 113 -1.67 -1.65 0.25
N ALA A 114 -0.96 -0.57 -0.04
CA ALA A 114 0.02 0.02 0.86
C ALA A 114 -0.50 0.33 2.27
N PRO A 115 -1.61 1.05 2.48
CA PRO A 115 -2.11 1.32 3.82
C PRO A 115 -2.52 0.03 4.56
N PHE A 116 -3.03 -0.99 3.86
CA PHE A 116 -3.42 -2.26 4.48
C PHE A 116 -2.21 -3.07 4.94
N HIS A 117 -1.13 -3.08 4.16
CA HIS A 117 0.12 -3.68 4.59
C HIS A 117 0.68 -2.98 5.84
N SER A 118 0.63 -1.64 5.86
CA SER A 118 1.01 -0.88 7.04
C SER A 118 0.16 -1.25 8.27
N PHE A 119 -1.16 -1.41 8.14
CA PHE A 119 -2.03 -1.87 9.22
C PHE A 119 -1.59 -3.23 9.76
N ILE A 120 -1.44 -4.22 8.88
CA ILE A 120 -1.10 -5.60 9.22
C ILE A 120 0.28 -5.69 9.88
N LYS A 121 1.24 -4.88 9.43
CA LYS A 121 2.59 -4.82 10.02
C LYS A 121 2.62 -4.06 11.35
N THR A 122 1.67 -3.18 11.62
CA THR A 122 1.58 -2.41 12.87
C THR A 122 0.80 -3.15 13.94
N TYR A 123 -0.30 -3.81 13.56
CA TYR A 123 -1.22 -4.46 14.48
C TYR A 123 -1.22 -5.98 14.24
N ASN A 124 -0.40 -6.70 15.01
CA ASN A 124 -0.12 -8.13 14.80
C ASN A 124 -1.31 -9.09 14.99
N GLU A 125 -2.39 -8.63 15.64
CA GLU A 125 -3.56 -9.46 16.00
C GLU A 125 -4.84 -9.01 15.28
N LEU A 126 -4.72 -8.38 14.10
CA LEU A 126 -5.89 -7.97 13.32
C LEU A 126 -6.66 -9.20 12.80
N ASN A 127 -7.97 -9.22 13.05
CA ASN A 127 -8.88 -10.14 12.37
C ASN A 127 -9.30 -9.52 11.04
N TYR A 128 -8.71 -9.95 9.92
CA TYR A 128 -8.94 -9.34 8.63
C TYR A 128 -9.09 -10.33 7.48
N LYS A 129 -9.76 -9.88 6.42
CA LYS A 129 -9.67 -10.42 5.06
C LYS A 129 -9.18 -9.34 4.12
N LEU A 130 -8.31 -9.68 3.19
CA LEU A 130 -7.73 -8.76 2.21
C LEU A 130 -7.95 -9.29 0.80
N LEU A 131 -8.79 -8.60 0.02
CA LEU A 131 -8.92 -8.80 -1.43
C LEU A 131 -7.93 -7.89 -2.14
N HIS A 132 -7.00 -8.46 -2.89
CA HIS A 132 -6.01 -7.68 -3.66
C HIS A 132 -6.17 -7.91 -5.16
N GLY A 133 -6.74 -6.93 -5.84
CA GLY A 133 -6.88 -6.90 -7.30
C GLY A 133 -5.56 -6.50 -7.97
N VAL A 134 -5.00 -7.41 -8.76
CA VAL A 134 -3.77 -7.21 -9.53
C VAL A 134 -3.96 -7.64 -10.98
N ARG A 135 -3.05 -7.24 -11.86
CA ARG A 135 -3.08 -7.67 -13.26
C ARG A 135 -2.47 -9.06 -13.43
N THR A 136 -1.33 -9.26 -12.85
CA THR A 136 -0.49 -10.46 -12.97
C THR A 136 -0.01 -10.92 -11.59
N SER A 137 0.45 -12.15 -11.47
CA SER A 137 0.84 -12.75 -10.19
C SER A 137 2.07 -12.10 -9.55
N ASP A 138 2.96 -11.52 -10.35
CA ASP A 138 4.13 -10.79 -9.88
C ASP A 138 3.79 -9.46 -9.18
N GLU A 139 2.56 -8.97 -9.34
CA GLU A 139 2.03 -7.84 -8.59
C GLU A 139 1.45 -8.22 -7.21
N CYS A 140 1.55 -9.48 -6.78
CA CYS A 140 1.19 -9.91 -5.41
C CYS A 140 2.36 -9.62 -4.45
N TYR A 141 2.50 -8.33 -4.09
CA TYR A 141 3.64 -7.84 -3.31
C TYR A 141 3.67 -8.41 -1.90
N ASP A 142 4.87 -8.79 -1.44
CA ASP A 142 5.19 -9.25 -0.06
C ASP A 142 4.17 -10.26 0.50
N ILE A 143 3.72 -11.22 -0.33
CA ILE A 143 2.66 -12.20 0.00
C ILE A 143 2.93 -12.98 1.30
N LYS A 144 4.18 -13.10 1.70
CA LYS A 144 4.61 -13.80 2.92
C LYS A 144 4.27 -13.03 4.20
N ASP A 145 3.96 -11.75 4.09
CA ASP A 145 3.63 -10.88 5.22
C ASP A 145 2.15 -11.01 5.64
N TYR A 146 1.33 -11.68 4.82
CA TYR A 146 -0.09 -11.87 5.11
C TYR A 146 -0.37 -13.25 5.67
N GLU A 147 -1.37 -13.34 6.56
CA GLU A 147 -1.81 -14.60 7.11
C GLU A 147 -2.37 -15.53 6.04
N ALA A 148 -2.06 -16.82 6.18
CA ALA A 148 -2.57 -17.85 5.29
C ALA A 148 -4.10 -17.91 5.34
N GLY A 149 -4.75 -17.70 4.20
CA GLY A 149 -6.22 -17.69 4.09
C GLY A 149 -6.88 -16.33 4.30
N ALA A 150 -6.17 -15.32 4.85
CA ALA A 150 -6.67 -13.95 4.95
C ALA A 150 -6.46 -13.16 3.67
N TYR A 151 -5.37 -13.41 2.94
CA TYR A 151 -5.06 -12.74 1.67
C TYR A 151 -5.63 -13.50 0.48
N ILE A 152 -6.40 -12.82 -0.37
CA ILE A 152 -7.00 -13.35 -1.60
C ILE A 152 -6.54 -12.51 -2.78
N SER A 153 -5.73 -13.09 -3.66
CA SER A 153 -5.31 -12.43 -4.90
C SER A 153 -6.40 -12.56 -5.97
N CYS A 154 -6.82 -11.41 -6.50
CA CYS A 154 -7.80 -11.30 -7.59
C CYS A 154 -7.07 -10.91 -8.88
N ILE A 155 -6.61 -11.92 -9.67
CA ILE A 155 -5.77 -11.69 -10.84
C ILE A 155 -6.64 -11.48 -12.08
N SER A 156 -6.52 -10.30 -12.70
CA SER A 156 -7.35 -9.92 -13.85
C SER A 156 -6.79 -10.37 -15.21
N LYS A 157 -5.50 -10.72 -15.28
CA LYS A 157 -4.85 -11.27 -16.49
C LYS A 157 -4.00 -12.49 -16.10
N PRO A 158 -4.60 -13.61 -15.65
CA PRO A 158 -3.84 -14.79 -15.28
C PRO A 158 -3.23 -15.44 -16.54
N GLU A 159 -1.96 -15.86 -16.45
CA GLU A 159 -1.31 -16.59 -17.53
C GLU A 159 -2.01 -17.94 -17.75
N GLY A 160 -2.33 -18.24 -19.00
CA GLY A 160 -2.87 -19.55 -19.41
C GLY A 160 -4.29 -19.88 -18.95
N ILE A 161 -5.05 -18.96 -18.37
CA ILE A 161 -6.39 -19.21 -17.86
C ILE A 161 -7.39 -18.20 -18.44
N ASN A 162 -8.49 -18.71 -19.05
CA ASN A 162 -9.54 -17.88 -19.66
C ASN A 162 -10.50 -17.17 -18.66
N ARG A 163 -10.25 -17.22 -17.37
CA ARG A 163 -11.10 -16.58 -16.35
C ARG A 163 -10.28 -15.61 -15.52
N SER A 164 -10.38 -14.34 -15.86
CA SER A 164 -9.99 -13.25 -14.97
C SER A 164 -10.99 -13.14 -13.81
N LYS A 165 -10.52 -12.87 -12.61
CA LYS A 165 -11.37 -12.52 -11.47
C LYS A 165 -10.95 -11.17 -10.93
N ARG A 166 -11.90 -10.24 -10.85
CA ARG A 166 -11.73 -8.95 -10.21
C ARG A 166 -12.15 -9.04 -8.74
N VAL A 167 -11.80 -8.05 -7.96
CA VAL A 167 -12.23 -7.97 -6.55
C VAL A 167 -13.76 -8.01 -6.41
N THR A 168 -14.48 -7.37 -7.33
CA THR A 168 -15.96 -7.36 -7.37
C THR A 168 -16.58 -8.74 -7.63
N ASP A 169 -15.87 -9.67 -8.27
CA ASP A 169 -16.35 -11.04 -8.48
C ASP A 169 -16.29 -11.90 -7.20
N TYR A 170 -15.50 -11.48 -6.22
CA TYR A 170 -15.36 -12.18 -4.94
C TYR A 170 -16.33 -11.69 -3.87
N LEU A 171 -16.75 -10.42 -3.94
CA LEU A 171 -17.61 -9.80 -2.91
C LEU A 171 -18.91 -10.56 -2.64
N PRO A 172 -19.68 -11.06 -3.67
CA PRO A 172 -20.93 -11.77 -3.43
C PRO A 172 -20.78 -13.11 -2.67
N GLY A 173 -19.55 -13.65 -2.61
CA GLY A 173 -19.25 -14.93 -1.93
C GLY A 173 -18.65 -14.77 -0.55
N LEU A 174 -18.47 -13.53 -0.08
CA LEU A 174 -17.96 -13.28 1.26
C LEU A 174 -19.10 -13.25 2.28
N ASP A 175 -18.87 -13.92 3.38
CA ASP A 175 -19.69 -13.75 4.58
C ASP A 175 -19.24 -12.50 5.29
N ILE A 176 -20.01 -11.41 5.17
CA ILE A 176 -19.73 -10.09 5.74
C ILE A 176 -20.77 -9.83 6.81
N SER A 177 -20.32 -9.72 8.06
CA SER A 177 -21.20 -9.38 9.18
C SER A 177 -21.58 -7.89 9.17
N ALA A 178 -22.62 -7.52 9.90
CA ALA A 178 -23.01 -6.12 10.08
C ALA A 178 -21.95 -5.30 10.84
N ASP A 179 -21.07 -5.97 11.56
CA ASP A 179 -20.01 -5.37 12.38
C ASP A 179 -18.65 -5.34 11.66
N THR A 180 -18.57 -5.82 10.40
CA THR A 180 -17.35 -5.77 9.60
C THR A 180 -17.06 -4.34 9.14
N GLU A 181 -15.90 -3.82 9.50
CA GLU A 181 -15.40 -2.52 9.02
C GLU A 181 -14.72 -2.70 7.65
N ILE A 182 -15.23 -1.99 6.63
CA ILE A 182 -14.76 -2.13 5.24
C ILE A 182 -13.89 -0.93 4.86
N TYR A 183 -12.67 -1.22 4.41
CA TYR A 183 -11.71 -0.22 3.92
C TYR A 183 -11.36 -0.50 2.47
N ILE A 184 -11.42 0.54 1.62
CA ILE A 184 -11.19 0.42 0.17
C ILE A 184 -10.11 1.40 -0.25
N CYS A 185 -9.06 0.90 -0.92
CA CYS A 185 -7.99 1.75 -1.44
C CYS A 185 -7.49 1.22 -2.80
N GLY A 186 -7.29 2.13 -3.77
CA GLY A 186 -6.75 1.76 -5.07
C GLY A 186 -7.33 2.55 -6.25
N ASN A 187 -7.52 1.89 -7.38
CA ASN A 187 -8.00 2.53 -8.60
C ASN A 187 -9.42 3.07 -8.44
N ARG A 188 -9.63 4.34 -8.87
CA ARG A 188 -10.92 5.02 -8.82
C ARG A 188 -12.06 4.19 -9.42
N ASN A 189 -11.83 3.51 -10.54
CA ASN A 189 -12.89 2.72 -11.19
C ASN A 189 -13.37 1.57 -10.30
N MET A 190 -12.46 0.93 -9.55
CA MET A 190 -12.82 -0.12 -8.59
C MET A 190 -13.60 0.46 -7.41
N ILE A 191 -13.24 1.66 -6.95
CA ILE A 191 -13.89 2.29 -5.78
C ILE A 191 -15.35 2.67 -6.10
N VAL A 192 -15.65 3.02 -7.35
CA VAL A 192 -17.00 3.47 -7.78
C VAL A 192 -17.86 2.36 -8.41
N GLU A 193 -17.27 1.18 -8.71
CA GLU A 193 -17.97 -0.01 -9.23
C GLU A 193 -18.71 -0.73 -8.10
#